data_751e115b6591b37fa6713b83ad603882
#
_entry.id   751e115b6591b37fa6713b83ad603882
#
_cell.length_a   1.000
_cell.length_b   1.000
_cell.length_c   1.000
_cell.angle_alpha   90.00
_cell.angle_beta   90.00
_cell.angle_gamma   90.00
#
_symmetry.space_group_name_H-M   'P 1'
#
loop_
_entity.id
_entity.type
_entity.pdbx_description
1 polymer ?
#
loop_
_entity_poly.entity_id
_entity_poly.type
_entity_poly.pdbx_seq_one_letter_code
_entity_poly.pdbx_strand_id
1 'polypeptide(L)'
;MSDKYLVVGATGSIGSNLAEQLNASGKEIHLVGRNEDNTKTLAQKLNCSYTVADVLQDSFVDKIKSDIQDIKGIAYCVGSIDLKPLRMVDENDFNKCMKLNLYSAVNLIKGFQESLKKNKGSIVLFSTVAAQRGFTNHAIIASAKAAVEGLTVSLAAEFAPNIRVNC
;
A
#
# COMPACT_ATOMS: atom_id res chain seq x y z
N MET A 1 -11.52 20.37 -1.71
CA MET A 1 -10.90 19.08 -2.11
C MET A 1 -9.83 18.75 -1.08
N SER A 2 -9.76 17.49 -0.65
CA SER A 2 -8.68 17.07 0.27
C SER A 2 -7.31 17.11 -0.43
N ASP A 3 -6.26 17.42 0.30
CA ASP A 3 -4.85 17.28 -0.15
C ASP A 3 -4.09 16.29 0.75
N LYS A 4 -4.82 15.35 1.36
CA LYS A 4 -4.27 14.38 2.30
C LYS A 4 -3.88 13.06 1.62
N TYR A 5 -2.71 12.55 1.94
CA TYR A 5 -2.13 11.34 1.37
C TYR A 5 -2.02 10.24 2.43
N LEU A 6 -2.53 9.06 2.11
CA LEU A 6 -2.48 7.88 2.96
C LEU A 6 -1.21 7.08 2.64
N VAL A 7 -0.33 6.91 3.63
CA VAL A 7 0.89 6.10 3.50
C VAL A 7 0.71 4.83 4.33
N VAL A 8 0.51 3.70 3.67
CA VAL A 8 0.29 2.40 4.31
C VAL A 8 1.58 1.59 4.31
N GLY A 9 1.95 1.04 5.47
CA GLY A 9 3.30 0.50 5.71
C GLY A 9 4.32 1.61 5.99
N ALA A 10 3.85 2.69 6.65
CA ALA A 10 4.59 3.91 6.87
C ALA A 10 5.89 3.74 7.69
N THR A 11 5.99 2.68 8.50
CA THR A 11 7.18 2.40 9.32
C THR A 11 8.25 1.56 8.60
N GLY A 12 7.99 1.10 7.38
CA GLY A 12 8.98 0.45 6.52
C GLY A 12 9.92 1.47 5.85
N SER A 13 11.05 1.00 5.31
CA SER A 13 12.07 1.89 4.71
C SER A 13 11.51 2.79 3.59
N ILE A 14 10.67 2.25 2.71
CA ILE A 14 10.05 3.03 1.63
C ILE A 14 9.00 3.98 2.20
N GLY A 15 8.11 3.46 3.06
CA GLY A 15 6.99 4.23 3.61
C GLY A 15 7.45 5.41 4.46
N SER A 16 8.45 5.23 5.33
CA SER A 16 8.95 6.31 6.19
C SER A 16 9.63 7.42 5.38
N ASN A 17 10.45 7.03 4.41
CA ASN A 17 11.13 8.00 3.54
C ASN A 17 10.12 8.80 2.69
N LEU A 18 9.11 8.13 2.12
CA LEU A 18 8.04 8.79 1.38
C LEU A 18 7.24 9.74 2.27
N ALA A 19 6.89 9.31 3.49
CA ALA A 19 6.16 10.15 4.44
C ALA A 19 6.95 11.42 4.79
N GLU A 20 8.25 11.31 5.02
CA GLU A 20 9.13 12.46 5.28
C GLU A 20 9.18 13.42 4.08
N GLN A 21 9.32 12.90 2.86
CA GLN A 21 9.34 13.73 1.64
C GLN A 21 8.02 14.45 1.38
N LEU A 22 6.88 13.75 1.55
CA LEU A 22 5.56 14.36 1.39
C LEU A 22 5.34 15.46 2.43
N ASN A 23 5.70 15.21 3.70
CA ASN A 23 5.60 16.19 4.76
C ASN A 23 6.49 17.41 4.50
N ALA A 24 7.74 17.21 4.09
CA ALA A 24 8.66 18.28 3.73
C ALA A 24 8.16 19.12 2.53
N SER A 25 7.36 18.50 1.65
CA SER A 25 6.71 19.18 0.51
C SER A 25 5.39 19.88 0.89
N GLY A 26 5.07 19.97 2.19
CA GLY A 26 3.87 20.63 2.71
C GLY A 26 2.58 19.86 2.43
N LYS A 27 2.65 18.53 2.16
CA LYS A 27 1.47 17.69 1.99
C LYS A 27 0.93 17.22 3.32
N GLU A 28 -0.40 17.21 3.46
CA GLU A 28 -1.02 16.53 4.59
C GLU A 28 -0.92 15.02 4.41
N ILE A 29 -0.46 14.33 5.45
CA ILE A 29 -0.29 12.88 5.42
C ILE A 29 -1.04 12.20 6.56
N HIS A 30 -1.46 10.96 6.32
CA HIS A 30 -1.96 10.06 7.34
C HIS A 30 -1.19 8.74 7.25
N LEU A 31 -0.60 8.33 8.36
CA LEU A 31 0.25 7.15 8.42
C LEU A 31 -0.53 5.91 8.85
N VAL A 32 -0.28 4.78 8.21
CA VAL A 32 -0.81 3.48 8.65
C VAL A 32 0.34 2.51 8.86
N GLY A 33 0.40 1.95 10.06
CA GLY A 33 1.39 0.93 10.42
C GLY A 33 0.82 -0.07 11.41
N ARG A 34 1.41 -1.27 11.50
CA ARG A 34 0.94 -2.33 12.41
C ARG A 34 1.53 -2.24 13.81
N ASN A 35 2.72 -1.66 13.95
CA ASN A 35 3.37 -1.46 15.24
C ASN A 35 3.01 -0.07 15.77
N GLU A 36 2.36 -0.02 16.93
CA GLU A 36 1.86 1.22 17.52
C GLU A 36 2.98 2.19 17.85
N ASP A 37 4.01 1.74 18.57
CA ASP A 37 5.10 2.61 19.05
C ASP A 37 5.85 3.25 17.88
N ASN A 38 6.20 2.45 16.85
CA ASN A 38 6.91 2.94 15.69
C ASN A 38 6.05 3.92 14.87
N THR A 39 4.75 3.61 14.71
CA THR A 39 3.83 4.46 13.93
C THR A 39 3.58 5.78 14.65
N LYS A 40 3.36 5.73 15.96
CA LYS A 40 3.18 6.91 16.81
C LYS A 40 4.42 7.80 16.83
N THR A 41 5.59 7.21 16.99
CA THR A 41 6.87 7.94 17.00
C THR A 41 7.07 8.69 15.68
N LEU A 42 6.84 8.00 14.53
CA LEU A 42 6.95 8.64 13.22
C LEU A 42 5.90 9.74 13.03
N ALA A 43 4.66 9.51 13.45
CA ALA A 43 3.59 10.49 13.37
C ALA A 43 3.88 11.74 14.20
N GLN A 44 4.41 11.58 15.42
CA GLN A 44 4.85 12.69 16.26
C GLN A 44 5.99 13.49 15.61
N LYS A 45 7.00 12.79 15.06
CA LYS A 45 8.12 13.42 14.34
C LYS A 45 7.63 14.28 13.17
N LEU A 46 6.62 13.81 12.42
CA LEU A 46 6.11 14.47 11.22
C LEU A 46 4.89 15.37 11.50
N ASN A 47 4.46 15.46 12.77
CA ASN A 47 3.28 16.21 13.20
C ASN A 47 2.04 15.89 12.36
N CYS A 48 1.73 14.59 12.21
CA CYS A 48 0.62 14.10 11.37
C CYS A 48 -0.23 13.06 12.09
N SER A 49 -1.41 12.78 11.53
CA SER A 49 -2.31 11.76 12.05
C SER A 49 -1.88 10.35 11.63
N TYR A 50 -2.34 9.34 12.39
CA TYR A 50 -2.02 7.95 12.10
C TYR A 50 -3.13 6.99 12.55
N THR A 51 -3.14 5.80 11.96
CA THR A 51 -3.93 4.64 12.37
C THR A 51 -3.02 3.43 12.60
N VAL A 52 -3.25 2.71 13.68
CA VAL A 52 -2.59 1.41 13.91
C VAL A 52 -3.48 0.31 13.34
N ALA A 53 -3.06 -0.30 12.23
CA ALA A 53 -3.81 -1.37 11.57
C ALA A 53 -2.88 -2.40 10.90
N ASP A 54 -3.25 -3.66 11.01
CA ASP A 54 -2.64 -4.75 10.24
C ASP A 54 -3.50 -5.03 9.00
N VAL A 55 -2.92 -4.86 7.83
CA VAL A 55 -3.60 -5.05 6.54
C VAL A 55 -4.07 -6.49 6.30
N LEU A 56 -3.59 -7.45 7.09
CA LEU A 56 -4.04 -8.85 7.05
C LEU A 56 -5.35 -9.09 7.80
N GLN A 57 -5.79 -8.14 8.64
CA GLN A 57 -7.07 -8.18 9.33
C GLN A 57 -8.19 -7.68 8.41
N ASP A 58 -9.34 -8.36 8.38
CA ASP A 58 -10.42 -8.02 7.46
C ASP A 58 -11.04 -6.63 7.76
N SER A 59 -10.98 -6.18 9.02
CA SER A 59 -11.50 -4.88 9.47
C SER A 59 -10.52 -3.70 9.26
N PHE A 60 -9.35 -3.91 8.65
CA PHE A 60 -8.32 -2.86 8.59
C PHE A 60 -8.77 -1.61 7.83
N VAL A 61 -9.55 -1.78 6.78
CA VAL A 61 -10.07 -0.66 5.99
C VAL A 61 -11.04 0.18 6.80
N ASP A 62 -11.97 -0.47 7.52
CA ASP A 62 -12.95 0.23 8.36
C ASP A 62 -12.26 1.00 9.49
N LYS A 63 -11.21 0.40 10.07
CA LYS A 63 -10.40 1.08 11.09
C LYS A 63 -9.70 2.31 10.55
N ILE A 64 -9.15 2.27 9.34
CA ILE A 64 -8.57 3.46 8.71
C ILE A 64 -9.66 4.49 8.41
N LYS A 65 -10.82 4.06 7.92
CA LYS A 65 -11.94 4.96 7.59
C LYS A 65 -12.57 5.62 8.82
N SER A 66 -12.45 5.04 10.01
CA SER A 66 -12.88 5.69 11.25
C SER A 66 -12.03 6.93 11.59
N ASP A 67 -10.76 6.92 11.22
CA ASP A 67 -9.83 8.01 11.50
C ASP A 67 -9.71 9.02 10.34
N ILE A 68 -9.92 8.56 9.10
CA ILE A 68 -9.82 9.40 7.92
C ILE A 68 -10.77 8.94 6.82
N GLN A 69 -11.53 9.86 6.24
CA GLN A 69 -12.51 9.56 5.19
C GLN A 69 -12.19 10.21 3.84
N ASP A 70 -11.55 11.36 3.82
CA ASP A 70 -11.31 12.13 2.59
C ASP A 70 -9.80 12.21 2.31
N ILE A 71 -9.38 11.57 1.22
CA ILE A 71 -7.97 11.48 0.79
C ILE A 71 -7.82 11.79 -0.69
N LYS A 72 -6.62 12.24 -1.07
CA LYS A 72 -6.22 12.51 -2.46
C LYS A 72 -5.24 11.47 -3.00
N GLY A 73 -4.58 10.74 -2.14
CA GLY A 73 -3.63 9.73 -2.62
C GLY A 73 -3.44 8.57 -1.68
N ILE A 74 -3.05 7.42 -2.26
CA ILE A 74 -2.64 6.22 -1.54
C ILE A 74 -1.24 5.83 -2.02
N ALA A 75 -0.32 5.63 -1.08
CA ALA A 75 0.91 4.89 -1.29
C ALA A 75 0.84 3.60 -0.48
N TYR A 76 0.75 2.46 -1.15
CA TYR A 76 0.71 1.16 -0.51
C TYR A 76 2.12 0.56 -0.44
N CYS A 77 2.83 0.86 0.65
CA CYS A 77 4.24 0.48 0.87
C CYS A 77 4.40 -0.84 1.64
N VAL A 78 3.30 -1.59 1.83
CA VAL A 78 3.35 -2.87 2.53
C VAL A 78 3.87 -3.96 1.61
N GLY A 79 4.73 -4.81 2.15
CA GLY A 79 5.23 -6.00 1.48
C GLY A 79 6.19 -6.79 2.37
N SER A 80 6.40 -8.02 2.01
CA SER A 80 7.45 -8.87 2.58
C SER A 80 8.06 -9.72 1.47
N ILE A 81 9.26 -10.20 1.70
CA ILE A 81 9.96 -11.09 0.77
C ILE A 81 10.26 -12.38 1.52
N ASP A 82 9.53 -13.44 1.14
CA ASP A 82 9.79 -14.80 1.60
C ASP A 82 10.45 -15.58 0.47
N LEU A 83 11.73 -15.90 0.64
CA LEU A 83 12.53 -16.61 -0.36
C LEU A 83 12.59 -18.10 -0.03
N LYS A 84 11.98 -18.92 -0.88
CA LYS A 84 11.95 -20.36 -0.71
C LYS A 84 12.21 -21.09 -2.06
N PRO A 85 12.98 -22.19 -2.06
CA PRO A 85 13.00 -23.10 -3.20
C PRO A 85 11.61 -23.63 -3.49
N LEU A 86 11.22 -23.75 -4.76
CA LEU A 86 9.84 -24.13 -5.16
C LEU A 86 9.37 -25.44 -4.51
N ARG A 87 10.28 -26.41 -4.29
CA ARG A 87 9.96 -27.67 -3.62
C ARG A 87 9.52 -27.55 -2.16
N MET A 88 9.77 -26.40 -1.53
CA MET A 88 9.42 -26.10 -0.13
C MET A 88 8.23 -25.16 -0.01
N VAL A 89 7.68 -24.72 -1.15
CA VAL A 89 6.57 -23.77 -1.21
C VAL A 89 5.26 -24.53 -1.14
N ASP A 90 4.36 -24.08 -0.29
CA ASP A 90 2.99 -24.57 -0.21
C ASP A 90 1.96 -23.51 -0.62
N GLU A 91 0.70 -23.90 -0.66
CA GLU A 91 -0.42 -23.02 -1.01
C GLU A 91 -0.57 -21.86 -0.02
N ASN A 92 -0.30 -22.10 1.27
CA ASN A 92 -0.42 -21.08 2.31
C ASN A 92 0.61 -19.96 2.12
N ASP A 93 1.82 -20.30 1.68
CA ASP A 93 2.85 -19.31 1.35
C ASP A 93 2.36 -18.35 0.25
N PHE A 94 1.76 -18.90 -0.83
CA PHE A 94 1.17 -18.09 -1.90
C PHE A 94 0.01 -17.24 -1.38
N ASN A 95 -0.94 -17.85 -0.66
CA ASN A 95 -2.12 -17.15 -0.15
C ASN A 95 -1.75 -15.99 0.77
N LYS A 96 -0.81 -16.21 1.69
CA LYS A 96 -0.29 -15.16 2.58
C LYS A 96 0.38 -14.03 1.81
N CYS A 97 1.23 -14.36 0.86
CA CYS A 97 1.93 -13.38 0.04
C CYS A 97 0.95 -12.57 -0.82
N MET A 98 -0.01 -13.22 -1.48
CA MET A 98 -1.07 -12.58 -2.26
C MET A 98 -1.97 -11.70 -1.39
N LYS A 99 -2.38 -12.19 -0.20
CA LYS A 99 -3.18 -11.39 0.73
C LYS A 99 -2.44 -10.11 1.12
N LEU A 100 -1.17 -10.21 1.49
CA LEU A 100 -0.37 -9.06 1.92
C LEU A 100 -0.10 -8.05 0.80
N ASN A 101 0.32 -8.53 -0.37
CA ASN A 101 0.83 -7.66 -1.42
C ASN A 101 -0.25 -7.18 -2.41
N LEU A 102 -1.32 -7.97 -2.61
CA LEU A 102 -2.35 -7.70 -3.63
C LEU A 102 -3.73 -7.46 -3.02
N TYR A 103 -4.32 -8.45 -2.33
CA TYR A 103 -5.72 -8.36 -1.92
C TYR A 103 -5.97 -7.25 -0.91
N SER A 104 -5.05 -7.04 0.03
CA SER A 104 -5.17 -5.92 0.98
C SER A 104 -5.09 -4.56 0.29
N ALA A 105 -4.25 -4.41 -0.75
CA ALA A 105 -4.21 -3.19 -1.56
C ALA A 105 -5.53 -2.97 -2.32
N VAL A 106 -6.11 -4.02 -2.91
CA VAL A 106 -7.42 -3.96 -3.59
C VAL A 106 -8.52 -3.52 -2.62
N ASN A 107 -8.57 -4.13 -1.42
CA ASN A 107 -9.58 -3.78 -0.42
C ASN A 107 -9.45 -2.31 0.03
N LEU A 108 -8.22 -1.85 0.24
CA LEU A 108 -7.98 -0.45 0.58
C LEU A 108 -8.43 0.51 -0.53
N ILE A 109 -8.06 0.23 -1.78
CA ILE A 109 -8.44 1.04 -2.94
C ILE A 109 -9.96 1.10 -3.08
N LYS A 110 -10.66 -0.04 -2.98
CA LYS A 110 -12.13 -0.10 -2.98
C LYS A 110 -12.73 0.78 -1.87
N GLY A 111 -12.17 0.71 -0.67
CA GLY A 111 -12.66 1.48 0.48
C GLY A 111 -12.57 3.00 0.28
N PHE A 112 -11.61 3.49 -0.49
CA PHE A 112 -11.35 4.92 -0.71
C PHE A 112 -11.62 5.41 -2.14
N GLN A 113 -12.17 4.57 -3.02
CA GLN A 113 -12.37 4.88 -4.44
C GLN A 113 -13.14 6.16 -4.67
N GLU A 114 -14.26 6.37 -3.95
CA GLU A 114 -15.08 7.57 -4.11
C GLU A 114 -14.35 8.84 -3.70
N SER A 115 -13.60 8.79 -2.61
CA SER A 115 -12.77 9.92 -2.15
C SER A 115 -11.67 10.25 -3.17
N LEU A 116 -10.97 9.23 -3.66
CA LEU A 116 -9.94 9.39 -4.69
C LEU A 116 -10.51 9.99 -5.98
N LYS A 117 -11.69 9.51 -6.42
CA LYS A 117 -12.37 10.02 -7.61
C LYS A 117 -12.76 11.50 -7.44
N LYS A 118 -13.40 11.84 -6.31
CA LYS A 118 -13.79 13.22 -5.95
C LYS A 118 -12.60 14.18 -5.99
N ASN A 119 -11.44 13.73 -5.50
CA ASN A 119 -10.25 14.56 -5.35
C ASN A 119 -9.27 14.47 -6.55
N LYS A 120 -9.64 13.80 -7.65
CA LYS A 120 -8.78 13.51 -8.80
C LYS A 120 -7.43 12.94 -8.36
N GLY A 121 -7.51 11.88 -7.58
CA GLY A 121 -6.42 11.35 -6.78
C GLY A 121 -5.38 10.53 -7.54
N SER A 122 -4.49 9.93 -6.75
CA SER A 122 -3.47 9.04 -7.29
C SER A 122 -3.19 7.86 -6.36
N ILE A 123 -2.84 6.73 -6.95
CA ILE A 123 -2.47 5.50 -6.27
C ILE A 123 -1.07 5.10 -6.72
N VAL A 124 -0.22 4.76 -5.76
CA VAL A 124 1.12 4.21 -6.03
C VAL A 124 1.23 2.86 -5.32
N LEU A 125 1.51 1.84 -6.10
CA LEU A 125 1.82 0.49 -5.68
C LEU A 125 3.32 0.21 -5.89
N PHE A 126 3.83 -0.87 -5.33
CA PHE A 126 5.25 -1.21 -5.46
C PHE A 126 5.42 -2.63 -6.00
N SER A 127 6.11 -2.77 -7.11
CA SER A 127 6.52 -4.04 -7.69
C SER A 127 8.00 -4.36 -7.37
N THR A 128 8.58 -5.26 -8.11
CA THR A 128 9.97 -5.69 -7.99
C THR A 128 10.52 -6.08 -9.36
N VAL A 129 11.80 -5.88 -9.57
CA VAL A 129 12.50 -6.38 -10.79
C VAL A 129 12.37 -7.91 -10.95
N ALA A 130 12.15 -8.65 -9.85
CA ALA A 130 11.94 -10.09 -9.88
C ALA A 130 10.65 -10.51 -10.63
N ALA A 131 9.69 -9.60 -10.78
CA ALA A 131 8.48 -9.84 -11.57
C ALA A 131 8.76 -9.92 -13.08
N GLN A 132 9.82 -9.24 -13.53
CA GLN A 132 10.20 -9.15 -14.95
C GLN A 132 11.44 -10.01 -15.28
N ARG A 133 12.36 -10.16 -14.32
CA ARG A 133 13.59 -10.94 -14.47
C ARG A 133 13.61 -12.01 -13.39
N GLY A 134 13.46 -13.25 -13.71
CA GLY A 134 13.45 -14.34 -12.73
C GLY A 134 14.70 -14.35 -11.84
N PHE A 135 14.49 -14.56 -10.54
CA PHE A 135 15.54 -14.80 -9.55
C PHE A 135 15.31 -16.11 -8.83
N THR A 136 16.39 -16.75 -8.41
CA THR A 136 16.30 -18.01 -7.64
C THR A 136 15.48 -17.78 -6.35
N ASN A 137 14.60 -18.73 -6.02
CA ASN A 137 13.74 -18.72 -4.83
C ASN A 137 12.70 -17.58 -4.74
N HIS A 138 12.44 -16.84 -5.82
CA HIS A 138 11.50 -15.72 -5.84
C HIS A 138 10.11 -16.06 -6.37
N ALA A 139 9.77 -17.34 -6.59
CA ALA A 139 8.52 -17.74 -7.22
C ALA A 139 7.28 -17.09 -6.58
N ILE A 140 7.20 -17.05 -5.25
CA ILE A 140 6.06 -16.50 -4.52
C ILE A 140 5.96 -14.98 -4.72
N ILE A 141 7.02 -14.27 -4.37
CA ILE A 141 6.99 -12.79 -4.40
C ILE A 141 6.95 -12.25 -5.82
N ALA A 142 7.65 -12.89 -6.77
CA ALA A 142 7.62 -12.48 -8.17
C ALA A 142 6.20 -12.59 -8.75
N SER A 143 5.50 -13.71 -8.47
CA SER A 143 4.11 -13.90 -8.89
C SER A 143 3.17 -12.85 -8.31
N ALA A 144 3.27 -12.57 -6.99
CA ALA A 144 2.43 -11.58 -6.33
C ALA A 144 2.69 -10.16 -6.88
N LYS A 145 3.94 -9.81 -7.15
CA LYS A 145 4.30 -8.49 -7.67
C LYS A 145 3.99 -8.32 -9.16
N ALA A 146 4.07 -9.38 -9.96
CA ALA A 146 3.55 -9.38 -11.34
C ALA A 146 2.03 -9.17 -11.36
N ALA A 147 1.30 -9.76 -10.40
CA ALA A 147 -0.13 -9.49 -10.24
C ALA A 147 -0.42 -8.02 -9.86
N VAL A 148 0.43 -7.38 -9.05
CA VAL A 148 0.34 -5.94 -8.75
C VAL A 148 0.55 -5.10 -10.02
N GLU A 149 1.48 -5.45 -10.91
CA GLU A 149 1.68 -4.77 -12.19
C GLU A 149 0.42 -4.87 -13.07
N GLY A 150 -0.13 -6.09 -13.22
CA GLY A 150 -1.39 -6.31 -13.96
C GLY A 150 -2.57 -5.53 -13.37
N LEU A 151 -2.72 -5.53 -12.05
CA LEU A 151 -3.72 -4.73 -11.35
C LEU A 151 -3.55 -3.23 -11.65
N THR A 152 -2.32 -2.73 -11.63
CA THR A 152 -2.02 -1.32 -11.89
C THR A 152 -2.48 -0.89 -13.29
N VAL A 153 -2.15 -1.68 -14.32
CA VAL A 153 -2.56 -1.40 -15.70
C VAL A 153 -4.09 -1.41 -15.84
N SER A 154 -4.76 -2.41 -15.24
CA SER A 154 -6.21 -2.53 -15.30
C SER A 154 -6.91 -1.36 -14.60
N LEU A 155 -6.48 -1.02 -13.39
CA LEU A 155 -7.07 0.09 -12.65
C LEU A 155 -6.75 1.46 -13.25
N ALA A 156 -5.58 1.64 -13.88
CA ALA A 156 -5.27 2.86 -14.61
C ALA A 156 -6.24 3.09 -15.77
N ALA A 157 -6.60 2.05 -16.50
CA ALA A 157 -7.61 2.12 -17.57
C ALA A 157 -9.03 2.35 -17.03
N GLU A 158 -9.42 1.62 -15.97
CA GLU A 158 -10.77 1.68 -15.40
C GLU A 158 -11.06 3.04 -14.75
N PHE A 159 -10.07 3.63 -14.07
CA PHE A 159 -10.25 4.85 -13.28
C PHE A 159 -9.96 6.15 -14.05
N ALA A 160 -9.41 6.06 -15.27
CA ALA A 160 -9.17 7.24 -16.10
C ALA A 160 -10.49 7.97 -16.43
N PRO A 161 -10.48 9.31 -16.51
CA PRO A 161 -9.37 10.23 -16.21
C PRO A 161 -9.33 10.71 -14.75
N ASN A 162 -10.09 10.08 -13.84
CA ASN A 162 -10.36 10.62 -12.51
C ASN A 162 -9.28 10.26 -11.47
N ILE A 163 -8.69 9.05 -11.58
CA ILE A 163 -7.65 8.58 -10.65
C ILE A 163 -6.47 8.05 -11.47
N ARG A 164 -5.28 8.45 -11.12
CA ARG A 164 -4.05 7.91 -11.72
C ARG A 164 -3.56 6.73 -10.88
N VAL A 165 -3.15 5.64 -11.53
CA VAL A 165 -2.62 4.45 -10.86
C VAL A 165 -1.27 4.10 -11.47
N ASN A 166 -0.24 3.92 -10.62
CA ASN A 166 1.13 3.62 -11.02
C ASN A 166 1.77 2.59 -10.08
N CYS A 167 2.78 1.86 -10.54
CA CYS A 167 3.69 1.08 -9.71
C CYS A 167 5.13 1.17 -10.20
#